data_f00b0c3b27fc8e69585732923a830e26
#
_entry.id   f00b0c3b27fc8e69585732923a830e26
#
_cell.length_a   1.000
_cell.length_b   1.000
_cell.length_c   1.000
_cell.angle_alpha   90.00
_cell.angle_beta   90.00
_cell.angle_gamma   90.00
#
_symmetry.space_group_name_H-M   'P 1'
#
loop_
_entity.id
_entity.type
_entity.pdbx_description
1 polymer ?
#
loop_
_entity_poly.entity_id
_entity_poly.type
_entity_poly.pdbx_seq_one_letter_code
_entity_poly.pdbx_strand_id
1 'polypeptide(L)'
;MAAKDRIQAIKQMVANDKKVTVSNLSGIFQVTEETIRRDLEKLEDEGFLTRTYGGAVLNTAMLTENIHFYKRASSFYEEKQLIARKALPFIDNKTTMAADSSSTVMELLKLLQDRSDLTLLTNSAEAIHVLAQSEIKVVSTGGELNKNTLSLQGRITKEIISRYHVDIMVMSCKGLDINSGALDSNEAEAEIKKTMIRQATEVALLVDHSKFDRKAFVQLADFSHINYIVTDKSPGAEWIAFCKDNNIQLVW
;
A
#
# COMPACT_ATOMS: atom_id res chain seq x y z
N MET A 1 26.98 -4.50 15.01
CA MET A 1 25.74 -4.04 14.33
C MET A 1 24.58 -4.92 14.75
N ALA A 2 23.42 -4.35 15.09
CA ALA A 2 22.24 -5.14 15.42
C ALA A 2 21.73 -5.94 14.19
N ALA A 3 21.10 -7.09 14.42
CA ALA A 3 20.62 -7.96 13.32
C ALA A 3 19.64 -7.23 12.38
N LYS A 4 18.75 -6.38 12.94
CA LYS A 4 17.79 -5.60 12.18
C LYS A 4 18.46 -4.61 11.23
N ASP A 5 19.49 -3.90 11.69
CA ASP A 5 20.22 -2.91 10.89
C ASP A 5 21.03 -3.59 9.78
N ARG A 6 21.59 -4.77 10.08
CA ARG A 6 22.32 -5.57 9.10
C ARG A 6 21.42 -6.08 7.98
N ILE A 7 20.24 -6.61 8.32
CA ILE A 7 19.25 -7.06 7.34
C ILE A 7 18.83 -5.90 6.42
N GLN A 8 18.62 -4.72 6.98
CA GLN A 8 18.25 -3.53 6.20
C GLN A 8 19.39 -3.10 5.26
N ALA A 9 20.64 -3.13 5.72
CA ALA A 9 21.80 -2.84 4.89
C ALA A 9 21.98 -3.89 3.76
N ILE A 10 21.77 -5.17 4.05
CA ILE A 10 21.77 -6.24 3.03
C ILE A 10 20.69 -5.98 1.99
N LYS A 11 19.46 -5.59 2.38
CA LYS A 11 18.40 -5.21 1.44
C LYS A 11 18.85 -4.12 0.48
N GLN A 12 19.46 -3.05 0.98
CA GLN A 12 19.96 -1.96 0.14
C GLN A 12 21.04 -2.43 -0.85
N MET A 13 21.99 -3.23 -0.39
CA MET A 13 23.05 -3.78 -1.27
C MET A 13 22.47 -4.67 -2.37
N VAL A 14 21.56 -5.59 -2.03
CA VAL A 14 20.89 -6.46 -3.01
C VAL A 14 20.04 -5.64 -4.00
N ALA A 15 19.39 -4.58 -3.54
CA ALA A 15 18.60 -3.70 -4.41
C ALA A 15 19.48 -2.96 -5.43
N ASN A 16 20.68 -2.49 -5.02
CA ASN A 16 21.62 -1.75 -5.87
C ASN A 16 22.37 -2.68 -6.83
N ASP A 17 22.99 -3.72 -6.27
CA ASP A 17 23.95 -4.56 -7.00
C ASP A 17 23.29 -5.75 -7.72
N LYS A 18 21.97 -5.97 -7.49
CA LYS A 18 21.17 -7.06 -8.04
C LYS A 18 21.60 -8.46 -7.59
N LYS A 19 22.83 -8.60 -7.09
CA LYS A 19 23.44 -9.86 -6.62
C LYS A 19 24.41 -9.58 -5.48
N VAL A 20 24.41 -10.46 -4.47
CA VAL A 20 25.37 -10.45 -3.36
C VAL A 20 25.93 -11.86 -3.13
N THR A 21 27.11 -11.95 -2.52
CA THR A 21 27.69 -13.24 -2.10
C THR A 21 27.80 -13.31 -0.58
N VAL A 22 27.64 -14.50 -0.02
CA VAL A 22 27.73 -14.75 1.43
C VAL A 22 29.09 -14.32 1.96
N SER A 23 30.18 -14.64 1.25
CA SER A 23 31.55 -14.29 1.65
C SER A 23 31.77 -12.78 1.68
N ASN A 24 31.28 -12.05 0.67
CA ASN A 24 31.38 -10.58 0.64
C ASN A 24 30.64 -9.93 1.80
N LEU A 25 29.39 -10.34 2.03
CA LEU A 25 28.55 -9.83 3.13
C LEU A 25 29.17 -10.17 4.50
N SER A 26 29.71 -11.39 4.66
CA SER A 26 30.41 -11.82 5.86
C SER A 26 31.63 -10.90 6.17
N GLY A 27 32.41 -10.55 5.15
CA GLY A 27 33.53 -9.61 5.27
C GLY A 27 33.10 -8.20 5.61
N ILE A 28 32.05 -7.66 4.94
CA ILE A 28 31.54 -6.29 5.16
C ILE A 28 31.00 -6.13 6.58
N PHE A 29 30.18 -7.09 7.03
CA PHE A 29 29.49 -6.99 8.32
C PHE A 29 30.26 -7.61 9.49
N GLN A 30 31.44 -8.23 9.23
CA GLN A 30 32.27 -8.90 10.23
C GLN A 30 31.49 -9.91 11.09
N VAL A 31 30.69 -10.73 10.43
CA VAL A 31 29.92 -11.84 11.04
C VAL A 31 30.20 -13.13 10.27
N THR A 32 29.86 -14.26 10.87
CA THR A 32 30.08 -15.57 10.21
C THR A 32 29.19 -15.72 8.97
N GLU A 33 29.62 -16.50 8.00
CA GLU A 33 28.83 -16.84 6.82
C GLU A 33 27.49 -17.47 7.19
N GLU A 34 27.44 -18.25 8.27
CA GLU A 34 26.20 -18.86 8.75
C GLU A 34 25.20 -17.81 9.23
N THR A 35 25.69 -16.72 9.86
CA THR A 35 24.85 -15.58 10.23
C THR A 35 24.25 -14.91 8.98
N ILE A 36 25.08 -14.72 7.95
CA ILE A 36 24.61 -14.15 6.66
C ILE A 36 23.61 -15.08 5.99
N ARG A 37 23.83 -16.40 5.99
CA ARG A 37 22.87 -17.35 5.41
C ARG A 37 21.51 -17.28 6.07
N ARG A 38 21.44 -17.12 7.41
CA ARG A 38 20.18 -16.92 8.15
C ARG A 38 19.54 -15.57 7.85
N ASP A 39 20.32 -14.52 7.66
CA ASP A 39 19.79 -13.22 7.27
C ASP A 39 19.23 -13.25 5.85
N LEU A 40 19.91 -13.92 4.90
CA LEU A 40 19.43 -14.12 3.54
C LEU A 40 18.20 -15.04 3.48
N GLU A 41 18.11 -16.05 4.35
CA GLU A 41 16.93 -16.93 4.47
C GLU A 41 15.69 -16.13 4.88
N LYS A 42 15.79 -15.25 5.88
CA LYS A 42 14.70 -14.35 6.26
C LYS A 42 14.26 -13.45 5.10
N LEU A 43 15.22 -12.96 4.32
CA LEU A 43 14.96 -12.11 3.16
C LEU A 43 14.34 -12.90 1.98
N GLU A 44 14.66 -14.19 1.87
CA GLU A 44 14.01 -15.11 0.92
C GLU A 44 12.58 -15.41 1.35
N ASP A 45 12.34 -15.69 2.64
CA ASP A 45 11.00 -15.88 3.20
C ASP A 45 10.11 -14.64 3.03
N GLU A 46 10.71 -13.44 3.11
CA GLU A 46 10.06 -12.18 2.77
C GLU A 46 9.87 -11.98 1.25
N GLY A 47 10.34 -12.93 0.41
CA GLY A 47 10.26 -12.86 -1.05
C GLY A 47 11.14 -11.78 -1.69
N PHE A 48 12.02 -11.12 -0.92
CA PHE A 48 12.85 -10.01 -1.40
C PHE A 48 13.97 -10.45 -2.35
N LEU A 49 14.51 -11.63 -2.13
CA LEU A 49 15.59 -12.21 -2.93
C LEU A 49 15.38 -13.72 -3.12
N THR A 50 16.14 -14.31 -4.03
CA THR A 50 16.27 -15.76 -4.19
C THR A 50 17.68 -16.16 -3.87
N ARG A 51 17.88 -17.13 -2.96
CA ARG A 51 19.21 -17.65 -2.62
C ARG A 51 19.78 -18.48 -3.77
N THR A 52 21.08 -18.36 -3.94
CA THR A 52 21.89 -19.13 -4.90
C THR A 52 22.99 -19.89 -4.16
N TYR A 53 23.71 -20.76 -4.89
CA TYR A 53 24.84 -21.51 -4.32
C TYR A 53 25.98 -20.55 -3.93
N GLY A 54 25.92 -19.90 -2.80
CA GLY A 54 26.98 -19.00 -2.28
C GLY A 54 26.58 -17.54 -2.19
N GLY A 55 25.30 -17.20 -2.39
CA GLY A 55 24.82 -15.82 -2.27
C GLY A 55 23.32 -15.68 -2.44
N ALA A 56 22.92 -14.53 -2.93
CA ALA A 56 21.57 -14.23 -3.30
C ALA A 56 21.49 -13.27 -4.49
N VAL A 57 20.42 -13.36 -5.24
CA VAL A 57 20.08 -12.42 -6.32
C VAL A 57 18.76 -11.73 -5.99
N LEU A 58 18.67 -10.46 -6.37
CA LEU A 58 17.39 -9.77 -6.29
C LEU A 58 16.34 -10.56 -7.06
N ASN A 59 15.21 -10.78 -6.46
CA ASN A 59 14.13 -11.46 -7.16
C ASN A 59 13.63 -10.56 -8.31
N THR A 60 14.21 -10.73 -9.51
CA THR A 60 13.94 -9.89 -10.69
C THR A 60 12.57 -10.15 -11.32
N ALA A 61 11.90 -11.24 -10.97
CA ALA A 61 10.46 -11.38 -11.26
C ALA A 61 9.62 -10.24 -10.65
N MET A 62 10.22 -9.45 -9.77
CA MET A 62 9.65 -8.25 -9.17
C MET A 62 9.85 -6.96 -9.98
N LEU A 63 10.59 -6.96 -11.09
CA LEU A 63 10.82 -5.74 -11.89
C LEU A 63 9.71 -5.44 -12.91
N THR A 64 8.75 -6.34 -13.07
CA THR A 64 7.58 -6.12 -13.90
C THR A 64 6.36 -5.81 -13.03
N GLU A 65 5.94 -4.58 -13.03
CA GLU A 65 4.64 -3.95 -12.72
C GLU A 65 3.82 -4.40 -11.48
N ASN A 66 4.03 -5.61 -10.94
CA ASN A 66 3.34 -6.13 -9.75
C ASN A 66 4.30 -6.27 -8.57
N ILE A 67 4.66 -5.14 -7.96
CA ILE A 67 5.47 -5.16 -6.73
C ILE A 67 4.64 -5.83 -5.63
N HIS A 68 5.12 -6.95 -5.08
CA HIS A 68 4.52 -7.66 -3.95
C HIS A 68 4.07 -6.70 -2.85
N PHE A 69 2.93 -6.97 -2.23
CA PHE A 69 2.36 -6.16 -1.17
C PHE A 69 3.39 -5.83 -0.07
N TYR A 70 4.13 -6.80 0.44
CA TYR A 70 5.10 -6.61 1.51
C TYR A 70 6.28 -5.70 1.14
N LYS A 71 6.72 -5.72 -0.13
CA LYS A 71 7.73 -4.77 -0.59
C LYS A 71 7.18 -3.34 -0.61
N ARG A 72 5.93 -3.17 -1.05
CA ARG A 72 5.26 -1.86 -0.96
C ARG A 72 5.08 -1.43 0.49
N ALA A 73 4.72 -2.35 1.38
CA ALA A 73 4.54 -2.07 2.81
C ALA A 73 5.82 -1.58 3.48
N SER A 74 6.99 -2.15 3.13
CA SER A 74 8.28 -1.73 3.68
C SER A 74 8.83 -0.43 3.08
N SER A 75 8.40 -0.04 1.87
CA SER A 75 8.84 1.20 1.23
C SER A 75 8.07 2.38 1.78
N PHE A 76 8.74 3.49 2.12
CA PHE A 76 8.12 4.69 2.69
C PHE A 76 7.26 4.37 3.93
N TYR A 77 7.76 3.49 4.80
CA TYR A 77 6.98 2.99 5.94
C TYR A 77 6.63 4.10 6.94
N GLU A 78 7.59 4.95 7.28
CA GLU A 78 7.40 6.07 8.21
C GLU A 78 6.42 7.11 7.66
N GLU A 79 6.52 7.41 6.35
CA GLU A 79 5.61 8.29 5.66
C GLU A 79 4.17 7.75 5.70
N LYS A 80 3.97 6.47 5.45
CA LYS A 80 2.65 5.83 5.52
C LYS A 80 2.04 5.85 6.92
N GLN A 81 2.85 5.64 7.95
CA GLN A 81 2.39 5.78 9.32
C GLN A 81 1.98 7.21 9.65
N LEU A 82 2.72 8.21 9.16
CA LEU A 82 2.36 9.61 9.31
C LEU A 82 1.05 9.94 8.61
N ILE A 83 0.90 9.50 7.35
CA ILE A 83 -0.32 9.63 6.56
C ILE A 83 -1.51 8.98 7.27
N ALA A 84 -1.34 7.77 7.78
CA ALA A 84 -2.37 7.04 8.52
C ALA A 84 -2.87 7.82 9.73
N ARG A 85 -1.96 8.38 10.54
CA ARG A 85 -2.32 9.23 11.70
C ARG A 85 -3.06 10.49 11.30
N LYS A 86 -2.64 11.16 10.21
CA LYS A 86 -3.32 12.34 9.69
C LYS A 86 -4.70 12.05 9.10
N ALA A 87 -4.93 10.82 8.68
CA ALA A 87 -6.22 10.40 8.12
C ALA A 87 -7.29 10.08 9.17
N LEU A 88 -6.91 9.79 10.42
CA LEU A 88 -7.84 9.42 11.51
C LEU A 88 -9.03 10.38 11.67
N PRO A 89 -8.85 11.72 11.69
CA PRO A 89 -9.96 12.65 11.89
C PRO A 89 -11.08 12.53 10.84
N PHE A 90 -10.77 12.02 9.64
CA PHE A 90 -11.78 11.80 8.59
C PHE A 90 -12.62 10.55 8.81
N ILE A 91 -12.16 9.64 9.70
CA ILE A 91 -12.82 8.37 10.01
C ILE A 91 -13.58 8.42 11.33
N ASP A 92 -13.28 9.37 12.23
CA ASP A 92 -13.80 9.42 13.60
C ASP A 92 -15.32 9.33 13.69
N ASN A 93 -16.04 10.00 12.79
CA ASN A 93 -17.51 10.04 12.79
C ASN A 93 -18.14 9.09 11.76
N LYS A 94 -17.38 8.15 11.20
CA LYS A 94 -17.85 7.19 10.21
C LYS A 94 -18.12 5.84 10.87
N THR A 95 -19.19 5.18 10.45
CA THR A 95 -19.58 3.84 10.92
C THR A 95 -19.40 2.77 9.84
N THR A 96 -19.29 3.19 8.58
CA THR A 96 -19.07 2.30 7.44
C THR A 96 -17.93 2.83 6.56
N MET A 97 -16.98 1.96 6.23
CA MET A 97 -15.81 2.31 5.44
C MET A 97 -15.53 1.24 4.38
N ALA A 98 -15.17 1.65 3.17
CA ALA A 98 -14.52 0.78 2.21
C ALA A 98 -13.01 1.06 2.20
N ALA A 99 -12.20 0.00 2.09
CA ALA A 99 -10.75 0.12 2.01
C ALA A 99 -10.17 -0.79 0.92
N ASP A 100 -9.29 -0.23 0.10
CA ASP A 100 -8.57 -0.98 -0.91
C ASP A 100 -7.42 -1.82 -0.33
N SER A 101 -6.74 -2.60 -1.18
CA SER A 101 -5.61 -3.45 -0.80
C SER A 101 -4.26 -2.71 -0.75
N SER A 102 -4.25 -1.40 -0.61
CA SER A 102 -2.99 -0.66 -0.60
C SER A 102 -2.28 -0.72 0.76
N SER A 103 -0.94 -0.73 0.71
CA SER A 103 -0.13 -0.78 1.92
C SER A 103 -0.20 0.51 2.76
N THR A 104 -0.56 1.64 2.16
CA THR A 104 -0.77 2.90 2.91
C THR A 104 -2.06 2.85 3.72
N VAL A 105 -3.14 2.34 3.11
CA VAL A 105 -4.42 2.14 3.80
C VAL A 105 -4.30 1.09 4.90
N MET A 106 -3.47 0.06 4.70
CA MET A 106 -3.23 -0.95 5.74
C MET A 106 -2.67 -0.33 7.04
N GLU A 107 -1.81 0.70 6.96
CA GLU A 107 -1.32 1.39 8.16
C GLU A 107 -2.43 2.15 8.89
N LEU A 108 -3.41 2.71 8.18
CA LEU A 108 -4.60 3.29 8.82
C LEU A 108 -5.46 2.22 9.48
N LEU A 109 -5.72 1.09 8.81
CA LEU A 109 -6.53 0.00 9.35
C LEU A 109 -5.96 -0.55 10.67
N LYS A 110 -4.63 -0.60 10.80
CA LYS A 110 -3.97 -0.99 12.06
C LYS A 110 -4.26 -0.04 13.23
N LEU A 111 -4.52 1.24 12.97
CA LEU A 111 -4.86 2.23 13.99
C LEU A 111 -6.33 2.18 14.41
N LEU A 112 -7.17 1.51 13.63
CA LEU A 112 -8.63 1.45 13.84
C LEU A 112 -9.09 0.14 14.52
N GLN A 113 -8.17 -0.75 14.93
CA GLN A 113 -8.50 -2.11 15.38
C GLN A 113 -9.49 -2.17 16.55
N ASP A 114 -9.51 -1.16 17.41
CA ASP A 114 -10.37 -1.09 18.59
C ASP A 114 -11.75 -0.45 18.32
N ARG A 115 -12.06 -0.11 17.05
CA ARG A 115 -13.32 0.51 16.62
C ARG A 115 -14.44 -0.52 16.44
N SER A 116 -15.14 -0.85 17.54
CA SER A 116 -16.28 -1.79 17.55
C SER A 116 -17.53 -1.28 16.81
N ASP A 117 -17.62 0.02 16.60
CA ASP A 117 -18.71 0.70 15.88
C ASP A 117 -18.49 0.76 14.35
N LEU A 118 -17.30 0.34 13.86
CA LEU A 118 -16.95 0.45 12.45
C LEU A 118 -17.18 -0.87 11.69
N THR A 119 -17.85 -0.76 10.54
CA THR A 119 -17.95 -1.86 9.56
C THR A 119 -17.05 -1.55 8.37
N LEU A 120 -16.10 -2.44 8.09
CA LEU A 120 -15.15 -2.35 6.98
C LEU A 120 -15.53 -3.28 5.83
N LEU A 121 -15.77 -2.73 4.65
CA LEU A 121 -15.83 -3.47 3.38
C LEU A 121 -14.44 -3.45 2.72
N THR A 122 -13.83 -4.61 2.46
CA THR A 122 -12.49 -4.64 1.86
C THR A 122 -12.29 -5.80 0.90
N ASN A 123 -11.49 -5.55 -0.13
CA ASN A 123 -10.94 -6.56 -1.03
C ASN A 123 -9.51 -6.97 -0.66
N SER A 124 -8.98 -6.51 0.47
CA SER A 124 -7.63 -6.83 0.92
C SER A 124 -7.59 -8.13 1.71
N ALA A 125 -6.93 -9.15 1.20
CA ALA A 125 -6.69 -10.39 1.93
C ALA A 125 -5.82 -10.17 3.18
N GLU A 126 -4.85 -9.24 3.10
CA GLU A 126 -4.02 -8.84 4.24
C GLU A 126 -4.84 -8.16 5.34
N ALA A 127 -5.74 -7.24 4.98
CA ALA A 127 -6.61 -6.58 5.95
C ALA A 127 -7.52 -7.60 6.66
N ILE A 128 -8.10 -8.55 5.93
CA ILE A 128 -8.91 -9.62 6.51
C ILE A 128 -8.10 -10.44 7.53
N HIS A 129 -6.86 -10.78 7.19
CA HIS A 129 -5.98 -11.54 8.07
C HIS A 129 -5.59 -10.75 9.34
N VAL A 130 -5.11 -9.52 9.17
CA VAL A 130 -4.63 -8.68 10.29
C VAL A 130 -5.76 -8.28 11.23
N LEU A 131 -6.95 -8.02 10.69
CA LEU A 131 -8.11 -7.60 11.47
C LEU A 131 -8.98 -8.77 11.99
N ALA A 132 -8.58 -10.01 11.78
CA ALA A 132 -9.35 -11.19 12.20
C ALA A 132 -9.64 -11.27 13.72
N GLN A 133 -8.82 -10.59 14.53
CA GLN A 133 -8.97 -10.53 15.98
C GLN A 133 -9.26 -9.11 16.50
N SER A 134 -9.59 -8.17 15.61
CA SER A 134 -9.96 -6.80 15.95
C SER A 134 -11.44 -6.68 16.30
N GLU A 135 -11.84 -5.55 16.89
CA GLU A 135 -13.23 -5.22 17.17
C GLU A 135 -14.01 -4.76 15.91
N ILE A 136 -13.32 -4.44 14.80
CA ILE A 136 -13.94 -4.01 13.55
C ILE A 136 -14.76 -5.15 12.94
N LYS A 137 -16.00 -4.87 12.53
CA LYS A 137 -16.77 -5.80 11.71
C LYS A 137 -16.24 -5.79 10.27
N VAL A 138 -15.52 -6.85 9.85
CA VAL A 138 -14.95 -6.96 8.52
C VAL A 138 -15.90 -7.70 7.57
N VAL A 139 -16.20 -7.07 6.43
CA VAL A 139 -16.94 -7.65 5.31
C VAL A 139 -15.96 -7.85 4.15
N SER A 140 -15.67 -9.10 3.81
CA SER A 140 -14.84 -9.45 2.65
C SER A 140 -15.67 -9.38 1.37
N THR A 141 -15.11 -8.82 0.31
CA THR A 141 -15.75 -8.78 -1.01
C THR A 141 -15.76 -10.14 -1.72
N GLY A 142 -14.95 -11.12 -1.26
CA GLY A 142 -14.74 -12.36 -2.00
C GLY A 142 -14.15 -12.13 -3.39
N GLY A 143 -14.07 -13.18 -4.20
CA GLY A 143 -13.53 -13.11 -5.56
C GLY A 143 -12.22 -13.85 -5.73
N GLU A 144 -11.51 -13.60 -6.83
CA GLU A 144 -10.24 -14.22 -7.17
C GLU A 144 -9.07 -13.53 -6.47
N LEU A 145 -8.20 -14.31 -5.82
CA LEU A 145 -7.04 -13.77 -5.13
C LEU A 145 -5.88 -13.49 -6.08
N ASN A 146 -5.51 -12.22 -6.21
CA ASN A 146 -4.22 -11.83 -6.78
C ASN A 146 -3.14 -11.91 -5.69
N LYS A 147 -2.26 -12.91 -5.82
CA LYS A 147 -1.20 -13.20 -4.83
C LYS A 147 -0.15 -12.10 -4.72
N ASN A 148 0.07 -11.29 -5.77
CA ASN A 148 1.07 -10.24 -5.78
C ASN A 148 0.61 -9.00 -4.99
N THR A 149 -0.66 -8.66 -5.09
CA THR A 149 -1.24 -7.49 -4.45
C THR A 149 -2.00 -7.83 -3.17
N LEU A 150 -2.18 -9.12 -2.88
CA LEU A 150 -3.03 -9.65 -1.80
C LEU A 150 -4.44 -9.05 -1.85
N SER A 151 -4.97 -8.92 -3.07
CA SER A 151 -6.28 -8.36 -3.32
C SER A 151 -7.24 -9.37 -3.93
N LEU A 152 -8.49 -9.28 -3.54
CA LEU A 152 -9.59 -10.01 -4.15
C LEU A 152 -10.10 -9.21 -5.35
N GLN A 153 -10.27 -9.88 -6.49
CA GLN A 153 -10.58 -9.25 -7.78
C GLN A 153 -11.66 -10.01 -8.55
N GLY A 154 -12.03 -9.47 -9.69
CA GLY A 154 -12.94 -10.11 -10.64
C GLY A 154 -14.39 -9.69 -10.49
N ARG A 155 -15.28 -10.38 -11.23
CA ARG A 155 -16.70 -10.05 -11.34
C ARG A 155 -17.42 -10.17 -9.99
N ILE A 156 -17.15 -11.23 -9.24
CA ILE A 156 -17.79 -11.47 -7.92
C ILE A 156 -17.46 -10.33 -6.97
N THR A 157 -16.21 -9.89 -6.91
CA THR A 157 -15.78 -8.75 -6.08
C THR A 157 -16.58 -7.49 -6.40
N LYS A 158 -16.71 -7.16 -7.69
CA LYS A 158 -17.48 -5.97 -8.12
C LYS A 158 -18.97 -6.09 -7.78
N GLU A 159 -19.57 -7.25 -7.99
CA GLU A 159 -20.97 -7.52 -7.66
C GLU A 159 -21.25 -7.38 -6.16
N ILE A 160 -20.36 -7.87 -5.32
CA ILE A 160 -20.49 -7.73 -3.86
C ILE A 160 -20.34 -6.27 -3.45
N ILE A 161 -19.31 -5.56 -3.91
CA ILE A 161 -19.13 -4.13 -3.60
C ILE A 161 -20.38 -3.33 -3.96
N SER A 162 -20.98 -3.59 -5.13
CA SER A 162 -22.14 -2.84 -5.63
C SER A 162 -23.42 -2.99 -4.78
N ARG A 163 -23.43 -3.91 -3.80
CA ARG A 163 -24.56 -4.10 -2.87
C ARG A 163 -24.46 -3.26 -1.59
N TYR A 164 -23.35 -2.58 -1.39
CA TYR A 164 -23.08 -1.82 -0.17
C TYR A 164 -22.97 -0.33 -0.48
N HIS A 165 -23.39 0.49 0.48
CA HIS A 165 -23.05 1.90 0.55
C HIS A 165 -22.23 2.15 1.81
N VAL A 166 -21.23 3.01 1.70
CA VAL A 166 -20.33 3.34 2.81
C VAL A 166 -20.21 4.85 2.97
N ASP A 167 -19.94 5.28 4.21
CA ASP A 167 -19.74 6.69 4.53
C ASP A 167 -18.47 7.23 3.85
N ILE A 168 -17.40 6.40 3.84
CA ILE A 168 -16.13 6.81 3.28
C ILE A 168 -15.39 5.64 2.59
N MET A 169 -14.81 5.92 1.44
CA MET A 169 -13.81 5.08 0.78
C MET A 169 -12.42 5.61 1.08
N VAL A 170 -11.55 4.75 1.60
CA VAL A 170 -10.12 5.07 1.78
C VAL A 170 -9.29 4.24 0.81
N MET A 171 -8.49 4.91 0.01
CA MET A 171 -7.68 4.28 -1.03
C MET A 171 -6.31 4.91 -1.19
N SER A 172 -5.45 4.25 -1.94
CA SER A 172 -4.21 4.82 -2.47
C SER A 172 -4.11 4.61 -3.99
N CYS A 173 -3.11 5.24 -4.63
CA CYS A 173 -2.86 5.11 -6.05
C CYS A 173 -1.38 4.92 -6.38
N LYS A 174 -1.05 4.77 -7.65
CA LYS A 174 0.34 4.65 -8.14
C LYS A 174 0.93 5.98 -8.58
N GLY A 175 0.09 6.93 -8.93
CA GLY A 175 0.50 8.27 -9.31
C GLY A 175 -0.65 9.25 -9.32
N LEU A 176 -0.31 10.54 -9.20
CA LEU A 176 -1.20 11.69 -9.32
C LEU A 176 -0.64 12.63 -10.36
N ASP A 177 -1.48 13.04 -11.27
CA ASP A 177 -1.18 14.03 -12.30
C ASP A 177 -2.37 14.99 -12.42
N ILE A 178 -2.13 16.30 -12.32
CA ILE A 178 -3.20 17.30 -12.27
C ILE A 178 -4.16 17.19 -13.46
N ASN A 179 -3.64 16.82 -14.64
CA ASN A 179 -4.45 16.72 -15.86
C ASN A 179 -5.10 15.35 -16.04
N SER A 180 -4.55 14.30 -15.43
CA SER A 180 -4.98 12.92 -15.65
C SER A 180 -5.68 12.30 -14.44
N GLY A 181 -5.70 12.97 -13.29
CA GLY A 181 -6.32 12.46 -12.07
C GLY A 181 -5.43 11.51 -11.27
N ALA A 182 -6.07 10.68 -10.47
CA ALA A 182 -5.43 9.56 -9.79
C ALA A 182 -5.28 8.38 -10.76
N LEU A 183 -4.11 7.73 -10.72
CA LEU A 183 -3.70 6.72 -11.70
C LEU A 183 -3.24 5.43 -11.01
N ASP A 184 -3.48 4.29 -11.65
CA ASP A 184 -3.00 2.97 -11.20
C ASP A 184 -2.22 2.26 -12.31
N SER A 185 -1.48 1.20 -11.96
CA SER A 185 -0.70 0.41 -12.91
C SER A 185 -1.44 -0.81 -13.47
N ASN A 186 -2.57 -1.19 -12.86
CA ASN A 186 -3.30 -2.41 -13.17
C ASN A 186 -4.79 -2.11 -13.34
N GLU A 187 -5.36 -2.50 -14.47
CA GLU A 187 -6.76 -2.26 -14.80
C GLU A 187 -7.71 -2.98 -13.83
N ALA A 188 -7.42 -4.22 -13.46
CA ALA A 188 -8.27 -4.98 -12.55
C ALA A 188 -8.35 -4.31 -11.16
N GLU A 189 -7.23 -3.80 -10.63
CA GLU A 189 -7.19 -3.02 -9.39
C GLU A 189 -7.99 -1.71 -9.53
N ALA A 190 -7.76 -0.98 -10.63
CA ALA A 190 -8.47 0.28 -10.89
C ALA A 190 -9.98 0.07 -10.96
N GLU A 191 -10.46 -0.97 -11.63
CA GLU A 191 -11.89 -1.28 -11.75
C GLU A 191 -12.55 -1.63 -10.41
N ILE A 192 -11.85 -2.32 -9.50
CA ILE A 192 -12.34 -2.57 -8.14
C ILE A 192 -12.46 -1.24 -7.38
N LYS A 193 -11.43 -0.40 -7.40
CA LYS A 193 -11.44 0.91 -6.73
C LYS A 193 -12.52 1.83 -7.30
N LYS A 194 -12.69 1.89 -8.62
CA LYS A 194 -13.78 2.64 -9.26
C LYS A 194 -15.15 2.17 -8.77
N THR A 195 -15.31 0.86 -8.56
CA THR A 195 -16.57 0.33 -8.04
C THR A 195 -16.79 0.76 -6.59
N MET A 196 -15.75 0.75 -5.75
CA MET A 196 -15.83 1.23 -4.37
C MET A 196 -16.12 2.75 -4.30
N ILE A 197 -15.46 3.56 -5.14
CA ILE A 197 -15.68 5.01 -5.22
C ILE A 197 -17.17 5.31 -5.47
N ARG A 198 -17.81 4.61 -6.41
CA ARG A 198 -19.24 4.79 -6.73
C ARG A 198 -20.19 4.44 -5.59
N GLN A 199 -19.72 3.68 -4.61
CA GLN A 199 -20.50 3.22 -3.45
C GLN A 199 -20.17 4.03 -2.16
N ALA A 200 -19.34 5.04 -2.25
CA ALA A 200 -18.94 5.85 -1.11
C ALA A 200 -19.54 7.26 -1.17
N THR A 201 -19.91 7.79 -0.02
CA THR A 201 -20.35 9.19 0.12
C THR A 201 -19.14 10.14 0.01
N GLU A 202 -18.02 9.76 0.61
CA GLU A 202 -16.76 10.50 0.59
C GLU A 202 -15.60 9.60 0.18
N VAL A 203 -14.58 10.19 -0.42
CA VAL A 203 -13.37 9.48 -0.85
C VAL A 203 -12.13 10.17 -0.28
N ALA A 204 -11.33 9.43 0.48
CA ALA A 204 -10.04 9.84 0.99
C ALA A 204 -8.91 9.11 0.25
N LEU A 205 -8.03 9.87 -0.37
CA LEU A 205 -6.85 9.37 -1.07
C LEU A 205 -5.60 9.57 -0.21
N LEU A 206 -5.00 8.46 0.21
CA LEU A 206 -3.80 8.42 1.04
C LEU A 206 -2.57 8.16 0.18
N VAL A 207 -1.67 9.13 0.06
CA VAL A 207 -0.52 9.05 -0.85
C VAL A 207 0.73 9.63 -0.21
N ASP A 208 1.85 8.95 -0.37
CA ASP A 208 3.15 9.54 -0.04
C ASP A 208 3.59 10.53 -1.12
N HIS A 209 4.51 11.42 -0.74
CA HIS A 209 5.01 12.50 -1.61
C HIS A 209 5.55 12.01 -2.97
N SER A 210 5.97 10.76 -3.09
CA SER A 210 6.51 10.21 -4.34
C SER A 210 5.45 9.93 -5.41
N LYS A 211 4.17 10.12 -5.09
CA LYS A 211 3.05 9.88 -6.00
C LYS A 211 2.63 11.11 -6.79
N PHE A 212 2.93 12.29 -6.30
CA PHE A 212 2.65 13.54 -7.00
C PHE A 212 3.49 13.66 -8.27
N ASP A 213 2.93 14.28 -9.31
CA ASP A 213 3.52 14.49 -10.63
C ASP A 213 4.02 13.19 -11.31
N ARG A 214 3.35 12.09 -10.97
CA ARG A 214 3.68 10.77 -11.49
C ARG A 214 2.53 10.18 -12.28
N LYS A 215 2.80 9.81 -13.53
CA LYS A 215 1.85 9.08 -14.37
C LYS A 215 1.94 7.58 -14.14
N ALA A 216 0.81 6.90 -14.30
CA ALA A 216 0.70 5.45 -14.32
C ALA A 216 -0.21 5.02 -15.49
N PHE A 217 -0.36 3.72 -15.71
CA PHE A 217 -0.91 3.19 -16.96
C PHE A 217 -2.42 3.43 -17.13
N VAL A 218 -3.18 3.32 -16.01
CA VAL A 218 -4.65 3.35 -16.04
C VAL A 218 -5.18 4.51 -15.22
N GLN A 219 -6.11 5.29 -15.78
CA GLN A 219 -6.85 6.28 -15.00
C GLN A 219 -7.78 5.58 -14.00
N LEU A 220 -7.62 5.92 -12.73
CA LEU A 220 -8.39 5.41 -11.61
C LEU A 220 -9.61 6.29 -11.31
N ALA A 221 -9.38 7.58 -11.10
CA ALA A 221 -10.41 8.53 -10.74
C ALA A 221 -10.06 9.95 -11.19
N ASP A 222 -11.08 10.70 -11.54
CA ASP A 222 -10.99 12.16 -11.64
C ASP A 222 -11.01 12.77 -10.25
N PHE A 223 -10.43 13.95 -10.10
CA PHE A 223 -10.39 14.65 -8.81
C PHE A 223 -11.78 15.07 -8.30
N SER A 224 -12.78 15.17 -9.17
CA SER A 224 -14.17 15.45 -8.76
C SER A 224 -14.79 14.39 -7.85
N HIS A 225 -14.20 13.19 -7.80
CA HIS A 225 -14.63 12.11 -6.91
C HIS A 225 -13.82 12.04 -5.60
N ILE A 226 -12.86 12.95 -5.38
CA ILE A 226 -11.94 12.92 -4.25
C ILE A 226 -12.23 14.08 -3.32
N ASN A 227 -12.58 13.80 -2.07
CA ASN A 227 -12.86 14.81 -1.05
C ASN A 227 -11.60 15.17 -0.25
N TYR A 228 -10.74 14.18 0.02
CA TYR A 228 -9.56 14.34 0.86
C TYR A 228 -8.33 13.77 0.17
N ILE A 229 -7.22 14.53 0.21
CA ILE A 229 -5.88 14.02 -0.10
C ILE A 229 -5.03 14.18 1.15
N VAL A 230 -4.50 13.06 1.66
CA VAL A 230 -3.65 13.04 2.85
C VAL A 230 -2.26 12.56 2.44
N THR A 231 -1.24 13.36 2.78
CA THR A 231 0.15 13.08 2.43
C THR A 231 1.12 13.35 3.58
N ASP A 232 2.35 12.90 3.45
CA ASP A 232 3.40 13.07 4.45
C ASP A 232 4.04 14.46 4.42
N LYS A 233 4.18 15.05 3.22
CA LYS A 233 4.84 16.34 2.98
C LYS A 233 3.99 17.24 2.08
N SER A 234 4.28 18.56 2.14
CA SER A 234 3.68 19.52 1.20
C SER A 234 3.98 19.11 -0.26
N PRO A 235 2.95 18.98 -1.10
CA PRO A 235 3.14 18.59 -2.50
C PRO A 235 3.56 19.75 -3.42
N GLY A 236 3.71 20.94 -2.87
CA GLY A 236 4.08 22.15 -3.62
C GLY A 236 2.89 23.08 -3.90
N ALA A 237 3.21 24.31 -4.29
CA ALA A 237 2.24 25.40 -4.42
C ALA A 237 1.16 25.12 -5.48
N GLU A 238 1.52 24.48 -6.59
CA GLU A 238 0.60 24.15 -7.68
C GLU A 238 -0.48 23.19 -7.19
N TRP A 239 -0.11 22.11 -6.49
CA TRP A 239 -1.05 21.15 -5.90
C TRP A 239 -1.94 21.75 -4.83
N ILE A 240 -1.39 22.66 -3.99
CA ILE A 240 -2.16 23.37 -2.97
C ILE A 240 -3.23 24.24 -3.63
N ALA A 241 -2.87 25.02 -4.66
CA ALA A 241 -3.82 25.83 -5.42
C ALA A 241 -4.88 24.94 -6.10
N PHE A 242 -4.45 23.88 -6.80
CA PHE A 242 -5.34 22.96 -7.48
C PHE A 242 -6.36 22.31 -6.52
N CYS A 243 -5.93 21.82 -5.37
CA CYS A 243 -6.85 21.21 -4.39
C CYS A 243 -7.87 22.22 -3.86
N LYS A 244 -7.43 23.45 -3.59
CA LYS A 244 -8.32 24.54 -3.15
C LYS A 244 -9.38 24.86 -4.21
N ASP A 245 -8.98 25.01 -5.47
CA ASP A 245 -9.87 25.35 -6.58
C ASP A 245 -10.89 24.24 -6.89
N ASN A 246 -10.55 23.00 -6.57
CA ASN A 246 -11.41 21.82 -6.76
C ASN A 246 -12.14 21.35 -5.48
N ASN A 247 -12.13 22.15 -4.39
CA ASN A 247 -12.74 21.82 -3.09
C ASN A 247 -12.25 20.51 -2.49
N ILE A 248 -10.99 20.15 -2.71
CA ILE A 248 -10.34 18.99 -2.11
C ILE A 248 -9.62 19.43 -0.84
N GLN A 249 -9.94 18.82 0.29
CA GLN A 249 -9.21 19.09 1.52
C GLN A 249 -7.86 18.35 1.48
N LEU A 250 -6.79 19.12 1.35
CA LEU A 250 -5.41 18.62 1.33
C LEU A 250 -4.79 18.74 2.73
N VAL A 251 -4.22 17.62 3.23
CA VAL A 251 -3.56 17.54 4.55
C VAL A 251 -2.15 16.96 4.36
N TRP A 252 -1.13 17.69 4.91
CA TRP A 252 0.28 17.29 4.86
C TRP A 252 1.04 17.59 6.15
#